data_e542a183747ddd66b88bf7296ebb78b0
#
_entry.id   e542a183747ddd66b88bf7296ebb78b0
#
_cell.length_a   1.000
_cell.length_b   1.000
_cell.length_c   1.000
_cell.angle_alpha   90.00
_cell.angle_beta   90.00
_cell.angle_gamma   90.00
#
_symmetry.space_group_name_H-M   'P 1'
#
loop_
_entity.id
_entity.type
_entity.pdbx_description
1 polymer ?
#
loop_
_entity_poly.entity_id
_entity_poly.type
_entity_poly.pdbx_seq_one_letter_code
_entity_poly.pdbx_strand_id
1 'polypeptide(L)'
;VLGPGLLAGLSDDDPAGITTYSILGADYGYRLLWVLALSTAMLILFHELAARLGVVTGKGLILLVRERFGGRAAAVAVGALALANVGTLCAEFAGIAIGAQLLTGVERTISVPIAAVGVTALVLGASFHRVEHVLLALSTVFVA
;
A
#
# COMPACT_ATOMS: atom_id res chain seq x y z
N VAL A 1 2.69 -21.71 4.51
CA VAL A 1 1.87 -20.83 5.37
C VAL A 1 2.58 -19.52 5.72
N LEU A 2 3.91 -19.46 5.69
CA LEU A 2 4.69 -18.25 5.99
C LEU A 2 4.78 -17.25 4.80
N GLY A 3 4.67 -17.72 3.55
CA GLY A 3 4.84 -16.89 2.35
C GLY A 3 3.87 -15.71 2.23
N PRO A 4 2.54 -15.92 2.30
CA PRO A 4 1.58 -14.82 2.17
C PRO A 4 1.66 -13.79 3.30
N GLY A 5 1.99 -14.22 4.53
CA GLY A 5 2.16 -13.33 5.67
C GLY A 5 3.43 -12.48 5.59
N LEU A 6 4.53 -13.07 5.13
CA LEU A 6 5.78 -12.34 4.85
C LEU A 6 5.61 -11.33 3.72
N LEU A 7 4.93 -11.71 2.64
CA LEU A 7 4.62 -10.80 1.54
C LEU A 7 3.77 -9.61 2.02
N ALA A 8 2.74 -9.88 2.82
CA ALA A 8 1.90 -8.82 3.37
C ALA A 8 2.68 -7.86 4.28
N GLY A 9 3.59 -8.39 5.11
CA GLY A 9 4.44 -7.55 5.97
C GLY A 9 5.47 -6.72 5.21
N LEU A 10 6.10 -7.30 4.18
CA LEU A 10 7.10 -6.61 3.35
C LEU A 10 6.47 -5.64 2.33
N SER A 11 5.20 -5.83 1.97
CA SER A 11 4.49 -4.90 1.07
C SER A 11 4.06 -3.60 1.75
N ASP A 12 4.21 -3.49 3.05
CA ASP A 12 3.89 -2.28 3.83
C ASP A 12 5.07 -1.27 3.86
N ASP A 13 6.25 -1.68 3.37
CA ASP A 13 7.41 -0.79 3.18
C ASP A 13 7.26 -0.01 1.86
N ASP A 14 6.34 0.97 1.87
CA ASP A 14 6.00 1.74 0.70
C ASP A 14 6.90 2.98 0.52
N PRO A 15 7.23 3.39 -0.73
CA PRO A 15 8.00 4.60 -1.00
C PRO A 15 7.32 5.88 -0.51
N ALA A 16 5.99 5.90 -0.45
CA ALA A 16 5.20 7.03 0.02
C ALA A 16 5.36 7.21 1.54
N GLY A 17 5.35 6.13 2.30
CA GLY A 17 5.60 6.12 3.74
C GLY A 17 6.99 6.63 4.06
N ILE A 18 8.03 6.07 3.41
CA ILE A 18 9.43 6.50 3.60
C ILE A 18 9.58 8.00 3.33
N THR A 19 9.01 8.51 2.25
CA THR A 19 9.07 9.94 1.89
C THR A 19 8.36 10.79 2.94
N THR A 20 7.17 10.40 3.36
CA THR A 20 6.39 11.11 4.37
C THR A 20 7.11 11.19 5.70
N TYR A 21 7.65 10.07 6.19
CA TYR A 21 8.38 10.03 7.46
C TYR A 21 9.71 10.78 7.39
N SER A 22 10.37 10.77 6.24
CA SER A 22 11.59 11.57 6.03
C SER A 22 11.32 13.06 6.10
N ILE A 23 10.25 13.55 5.46
CA ILE A 23 9.83 14.96 5.51
C ILE A 23 9.41 15.34 6.92
N LEU A 24 8.59 14.51 7.58
CA LEU A 24 8.18 14.75 8.97
C LEU A 24 9.37 14.82 9.92
N GLY A 25 10.36 13.93 9.74
CA GLY A 25 11.59 13.93 10.52
C GLY A 25 12.44 15.17 10.27
N ALA A 26 12.56 15.61 9.02
CA ALA A 26 13.32 16.80 8.66
C ALA A 26 12.70 18.09 9.21
N ASP A 27 11.36 18.23 9.12
CA ASP A 27 10.66 19.46 9.49
C ASP A 27 10.38 19.56 11.00
N TYR A 28 10.05 18.45 11.65
CA TYR A 28 9.59 18.42 13.04
C TYR A 28 10.52 17.67 14.00
N GLY A 29 11.56 17.01 13.48
CA GLY A 29 12.43 16.16 14.29
C GLY A 29 11.62 15.07 15.02
N TYR A 30 11.91 14.86 16.30
CA TYR A 30 11.25 13.82 17.09
C TYR A 30 9.90 14.23 17.72
N ARG A 31 9.43 15.46 17.46
CA ARG A 31 8.21 16.00 18.11
C ARG A 31 6.94 15.23 17.76
N LEU A 32 6.90 14.56 16.61
CA LEU A 32 5.73 13.82 16.12
C LEU A 32 5.82 12.30 16.34
N LEU A 33 6.83 11.79 17.05
CA LEU A 33 6.92 10.35 17.34
C LEU A 33 5.70 9.80 18.09
N TRP A 34 5.10 10.59 18.94
CA TRP A 34 3.88 10.19 19.65
C TRP A 34 2.69 9.99 18.70
N VAL A 35 2.61 10.77 17.62
CA VAL A 35 1.57 10.60 16.58
C VAL A 35 1.79 9.27 15.84
N LEU A 36 3.04 8.93 15.54
CA LEU A 36 3.41 7.64 14.95
C LEU A 36 2.99 6.47 15.85
N ALA A 37 3.31 6.54 17.14
CA ALA A 37 2.91 5.52 18.09
C ALA A 37 1.39 5.38 18.19
N LEU A 38 0.67 6.49 18.22
CA LEU A 38 -0.80 6.50 18.27
C LEU A 38 -1.41 5.96 16.97
N SER A 39 -0.91 6.38 15.81
CA SER A 39 -1.40 5.89 14.52
C SER A 39 -1.15 4.39 14.34
N THR A 40 0.00 3.89 14.78
CA THR A 40 0.31 2.45 14.76
C THR A 40 -0.65 1.67 15.66
N ALA A 41 -0.92 2.15 16.87
CA ALA A 41 -1.89 1.50 17.76
C ALA A 41 -3.31 1.47 17.15
N MET A 42 -3.74 2.57 16.53
CA MET A 42 -5.02 2.64 15.81
C MET A 42 -5.05 1.69 14.61
N LEU A 43 -3.97 1.63 13.83
CA LEU A 43 -3.84 0.73 12.69
C LEU A 43 -4.02 -0.74 13.12
N ILE A 44 -3.33 -1.16 14.18
CA ILE A 44 -3.45 -2.52 14.74
C ILE A 44 -4.89 -2.81 15.13
N LEU A 45 -5.55 -1.90 15.85
CA LEU A 45 -6.94 -2.06 16.26
C LEU A 45 -7.89 -2.21 15.06
N PHE A 46 -7.76 -1.36 14.04
CA PHE A 46 -8.61 -1.44 12.86
C PHE A 46 -8.37 -2.72 12.05
N HIS A 47 -7.12 -3.15 11.90
CA HIS A 47 -6.80 -4.41 11.23
C HIS A 47 -7.37 -5.61 11.98
N GLU A 48 -7.24 -5.64 13.30
CA GLU A 48 -7.80 -6.71 14.12
C GLU A 48 -9.33 -6.76 14.03
N LEU A 49 -10.01 -5.62 14.13
CA LEU A 49 -11.46 -5.54 13.99
C LEU A 49 -11.91 -5.99 12.59
N ALA A 50 -11.24 -5.55 11.53
CA ALA A 50 -11.55 -5.96 10.16
C ALA A 50 -11.36 -7.46 9.95
N ALA A 51 -10.26 -8.02 10.45
CA ALA A 51 -9.97 -9.45 10.37
C ALA A 51 -11.01 -10.28 11.14
N ARG A 52 -11.35 -9.89 12.37
CA ARG A 52 -12.39 -10.56 13.17
C ARG A 52 -13.75 -10.51 12.47
N LEU A 53 -14.09 -9.34 11.91
CA LEU A 53 -15.35 -9.17 11.19
C LEU A 53 -15.41 -10.09 9.97
N GLY A 54 -14.33 -10.17 9.19
CA GLY A 54 -14.23 -11.07 8.03
C GLY A 54 -14.35 -12.54 8.41
N VAL A 55 -13.64 -12.97 9.46
CA VAL A 55 -13.66 -14.37 9.93
C VAL A 55 -15.04 -14.77 10.47
N VAL A 56 -15.66 -13.92 11.28
CA VAL A 56 -16.95 -14.25 11.91
C VAL A 56 -18.11 -14.22 10.91
N THR A 57 -18.08 -13.27 9.98
CA THR A 57 -19.19 -13.09 9.03
C THR A 57 -19.00 -13.86 7.73
N GLY A 58 -17.78 -14.23 7.38
CA GLY A 58 -17.46 -14.79 6.05
C GLY A 58 -17.70 -13.81 4.90
N LYS A 59 -17.89 -12.52 5.18
CA LYS A 59 -18.27 -11.49 4.20
C LYS A 59 -17.24 -10.37 4.17
N GLY A 60 -17.08 -9.74 3.00
CA GLY A 60 -16.27 -8.54 2.87
C GLY A 60 -16.93 -7.31 3.51
N LEU A 61 -16.13 -6.37 3.98
CA LEU A 61 -16.58 -5.17 4.70
C LEU A 61 -17.63 -4.37 3.92
N ILE A 62 -17.43 -4.17 2.63
CA ILE A 62 -18.38 -3.41 1.77
C ILE A 62 -19.75 -4.10 1.68
N LEU A 63 -19.76 -5.43 1.66
CA LEU A 63 -21.03 -6.18 1.66
C LEU A 63 -21.79 -5.98 2.98
N LEU A 64 -21.06 -6.00 4.11
CA LEU A 64 -21.65 -5.74 5.42
C LEU A 64 -22.19 -4.31 5.55
N VAL A 65 -21.43 -3.33 5.04
CA VAL A 65 -21.90 -1.92 4.97
C VAL A 65 -23.17 -1.82 4.15
N ARG A 66 -23.23 -2.52 3.00
CA ARG A 66 -24.43 -2.54 2.15
C ARG A 66 -25.63 -3.17 2.84
N GLU A 67 -25.42 -4.28 3.52
CA GLU A 67 -26.49 -4.97 4.27
C GLU A 67 -27.01 -4.16 5.44
N ARG A 68 -26.12 -3.44 6.15
CA ARG A 68 -26.48 -2.68 7.36
C ARG A 68 -26.98 -1.29 7.08
N PHE A 69 -26.36 -0.57 6.16
CA PHE A 69 -26.58 0.87 5.90
C PHE A 69 -27.17 1.15 4.52
N GLY A 70 -27.35 0.12 3.70
CA GLY A 70 -27.93 0.24 2.37
C GLY A 70 -26.93 0.55 1.25
N GLY A 71 -27.40 0.48 0.01
CA GLY A 71 -26.56 0.60 -1.19
C GLY A 71 -25.90 1.97 -1.37
N ARG A 72 -26.55 3.06 -0.92
CA ARG A 72 -25.99 4.42 -1.01
C ARG A 72 -24.74 4.58 -0.12
N ALA A 73 -24.82 4.10 1.12
CA ALA A 73 -23.69 4.12 2.04
C ALA A 73 -22.51 3.27 1.51
N ALA A 74 -22.79 2.10 0.97
CA ALA A 74 -21.79 1.25 0.34
C ALA A 74 -21.14 1.95 -0.88
N ALA A 75 -21.92 2.62 -1.72
CA ALA A 75 -21.39 3.37 -2.88
C ALA A 75 -20.47 4.52 -2.45
N VAL A 76 -20.83 5.27 -1.41
CA VAL A 76 -19.98 6.32 -0.84
C VAL A 76 -18.69 5.73 -0.27
N ALA A 77 -18.77 4.62 0.47
CA ALA A 77 -17.61 3.94 1.02
C ALA A 77 -16.65 3.44 -0.09
N VAL A 78 -17.20 2.83 -1.15
CA VAL A 78 -16.40 2.39 -2.31
C VAL A 78 -15.77 3.57 -3.03
N GLY A 79 -16.52 4.66 -3.22
CA GLY A 79 -16.00 5.88 -3.85
C GLY A 79 -14.86 6.51 -3.05
N ALA A 80 -15.00 6.62 -1.73
CA ALA A 80 -13.96 7.11 -0.84
C ALA A 80 -12.71 6.21 -0.88
N LEU A 81 -12.89 4.89 -0.86
CA LEU A 81 -11.80 3.92 -0.98
C LEU A 81 -11.09 4.02 -2.33
N ALA A 82 -11.84 4.17 -3.42
CA ALA A 82 -11.26 4.36 -4.75
C ALA A 82 -10.42 5.64 -4.84
N LEU A 83 -10.91 6.75 -4.30
CA LEU A 83 -10.16 8.01 -4.23
C LEU A 83 -8.88 7.87 -3.40
N ALA A 84 -8.97 7.21 -2.25
CA ALA A 84 -7.80 6.94 -1.42
C ALA A 84 -6.76 6.09 -2.17
N ASN A 85 -7.19 5.01 -2.84
CA ASN A 85 -6.29 4.17 -3.63
C ASN A 85 -5.63 4.92 -4.79
N VAL A 86 -6.35 5.80 -5.48
CA VAL A 86 -5.74 6.66 -6.53
C VAL A 86 -4.67 7.56 -5.91
N GLY A 87 -4.94 8.18 -4.75
CA GLY A 87 -3.96 8.98 -4.04
C GLY A 87 -2.71 8.19 -3.66
N THR A 88 -2.87 6.98 -3.13
CA THR A 88 -1.77 6.06 -2.81
C THR A 88 -0.96 5.72 -4.06
N LEU A 89 -1.61 5.33 -5.16
CA LEU A 89 -0.91 5.04 -6.43
C LEU A 89 -0.09 6.23 -6.93
N CYS A 90 -0.62 7.45 -6.85
CA CYS A 90 0.15 8.65 -7.21
C CYS A 90 1.39 8.82 -6.34
N ALA A 91 1.28 8.57 -5.04
CA ALA A 91 2.40 8.66 -4.11
C ALA A 91 3.45 7.57 -4.39
N GLU A 92 3.03 6.33 -4.69
CA GLU A 92 3.92 5.24 -5.08
C GLU A 92 4.73 5.57 -6.34
N PHE A 93 4.07 6.04 -7.39
CA PHE A 93 4.77 6.44 -8.63
C PHE A 93 5.69 7.64 -8.41
N ALA A 94 5.34 8.57 -7.53
CA ALA A 94 6.23 9.66 -7.15
C ALA A 94 7.49 9.14 -6.44
N GLY A 95 7.33 8.17 -5.53
CA GLY A 95 8.45 7.50 -4.86
C GLY A 95 9.37 6.77 -5.83
N ILE A 96 8.81 5.98 -6.76
CA ILE A 96 9.56 5.31 -7.82
C ILE A 96 10.34 6.32 -8.68
N ALA A 97 9.70 7.45 -9.03
CA ALA A 97 10.34 8.50 -9.82
C ALA A 97 11.52 9.14 -9.11
N ILE A 98 11.38 9.41 -7.81
CA ILE A 98 12.46 9.98 -6.98
C ILE A 98 13.61 8.97 -6.86
N GLY A 99 13.31 7.72 -6.55
CA GLY A 99 14.30 6.65 -6.43
C GLY A 99 15.07 6.43 -7.74
N ALA A 100 14.36 6.37 -8.88
CA ALA A 100 14.97 6.23 -10.20
C ALA A 100 15.89 7.41 -10.53
N GLN A 101 15.46 8.63 -10.23
CA GLN A 101 16.27 9.84 -10.47
C GLN A 101 17.55 9.85 -9.62
N LEU A 102 17.46 9.44 -8.36
CA LEU A 102 18.61 9.38 -7.45
C LEU A 102 19.64 8.31 -7.87
N LEU A 103 19.17 7.15 -8.32
CA LEU A 103 20.03 6.01 -8.65
C LEU A 103 20.58 6.07 -10.08
N THR A 104 19.82 6.54 -11.05
CA THR A 104 20.16 6.47 -12.48
C THR A 104 20.31 7.82 -13.17
N GLY A 105 19.85 8.90 -12.52
CA GLY A 105 19.78 10.23 -13.12
C GLY A 105 18.67 10.41 -14.16
N VAL A 106 17.82 9.41 -14.37
CA VAL A 106 16.73 9.44 -15.36
C VAL A 106 15.63 10.40 -14.88
N GLU A 107 15.18 11.28 -15.76
CA GLU A 107 14.09 12.22 -15.45
C GLU A 107 12.78 11.52 -15.11
N ARG A 108 12.02 12.12 -14.19
CA ARG A 108 10.71 11.62 -13.73
C ARG A 108 9.72 11.41 -14.86
N THR A 109 9.78 12.26 -15.90
CA THR A 109 8.92 12.21 -17.09
C THR A 109 9.08 10.90 -17.88
N ILE A 110 10.23 10.24 -17.77
CA ILE A 110 10.55 8.99 -18.44
C ILE A 110 10.36 7.79 -17.50
N SER A 111 10.79 7.91 -16.23
CA SER A 111 10.75 6.81 -15.28
C SER A 111 9.32 6.41 -14.89
N VAL A 112 8.41 7.37 -14.72
CA VAL A 112 7.01 7.07 -14.34
C VAL A 112 6.26 6.29 -15.40
N PRO A 113 6.24 6.68 -16.69
CA PRO A 113 5.58 5.87 -17.73
C PRO A 113 6.18 4.46 -17.88
N ILE A 114 7.51 4.33 -17.78
CA ILE A 114 8.18 3.02 -17.85
C ILE A 114 7.74 2.14 -16.69
N ALA A 115 7.74 2.67 -15.47
CA ALA A 115 7.28 1.94 -14.29
C ALA A 115 5.80 1.56 -14.41
N ALA A 116 4.94 2.47 -14.88
CA ALA A 116 3.52 2.20 -15.08
C ALA A 116 3.26 1.09 -16.08
N VAL A 117 3.96 1.12 -17.22
CA VAL A 117 3.89 0.04 -18.24
C VAL A 117 4.43 -1.27 -17.67
N GLY A 118 5.55 -1.24 -16.97
CA GLY A 118 6.16 -2.43 -16.36
C GLY A 118 5.23 -3.09 -15.33
N VAL A 119 4.67 -2.32 -14.40
CA VAL A 119 3.72 -2.83 -13.41
C VAL A 119 2.45 -3.36 -14.07
N THR A 120 1.89 -2.61 -15.02
CA THR A 120 0.69 -3.04 -15.76
C THR A 120 0.93 -4.32 -16.53
N ALA A 121 2.05 -4.43 -17.23
CA ALA A 121 2.42 -5.64 -17.98
C ALA A 121 2.62 -6.84 -17.03
N LEU A 122 3.23 -6.62 -15.86
CA LEU A 122 3.41 -7.65 -14.85
C LEU A 122 2.06 -8.15 -14.32
N VAL A 123 1.15 -7.22 -13.98
CA VAL A 123 -0.18 -7.55 -13.40
C VAL A 123 -1.08 -8.22 -14.45
N LEU A 124 -1.11 -7.71 -15.67
CA LEU A 124 -1.99 -8.24 -16.72
C LEU A 124 -1.42 -9.49 -17.41
N GLY A 125 -0.10 -9.59 -17.54
CA GLY A 125 0.57 -10.65 -18.30
C GLY A 125 1.01 -11.86 -17.47
N ALA A 126 1.04 -11.77 -16.15
CA ALA A 126 1.56 -12.84 -15.30
C ALA A 126 0.43 -13.55 -14.54
N SER A 127 0.53 -14.89 -14.47
CA SER A 127 -0.26 -15.70 -13.53
C SER A 127 0.06 -15.28 -12.09
N PHE A 128 -0.93 -15.27 -11.19
CA PHE A 128 -0.79 -14.96 -9.77
C PHE A 128 0.46 -15.60 -9.13
N HIS A 129 0.70 -16.87 -9.44
CA HIS A 129 1.86 -17.61 -8.93
C HIS A 129 3.21 -17.07 -9.42
N ARG A 130 3.26 -16.52 -10.62
CA ARG A 130 4.48 -15.91 -11.19
C ARG A 130 4.77 -14.56 -10.58
N VAL A 131 3.73 -13.75 -10.34
CA VAL A 131 3.84 -12.47 -9.63
C VAL A 131 4.33 -12.68 -8.20
N GLU A 132 3.78 -13.66 -7.48
CA GLU A 132 4.20 -14.04 -6.13
C GLU A 132 5.70 -14.38 -6.07
N HIS A 133 6.21 -15.18 -7.00
CA HIS A 133 7.64 -15.53 -7.02
C HIS A 133 8.54 -14.35 -7.34
N VAL A 134 8.14 -13.46 -8.25
CA VAL A 134 8.90 -12.25 -8.57
C VAL A 134 8.94 -11.32 -7.36
N LEU A 135 7.81 -11.13 -6.68
CA LEU A 135 7.75 -10.29 -5.49
C LEU A 135 8.55 -10.88 -4.33
N LEU A 136 8.50 -12.20 -4.13
CA LEU A 136 9.33 -12.89 -3.13
C LEU A 136 10.82 -12.74 -3.43
N ALA A 137 11.23 -12.88 -4.70
CA ALA A 137 12.60 -12.69 -5.11
C ALA A 137 13.08 -11.25 -4.88
N LEU A 138 12.25 -10.25 -5.20
CA LEU A 138 12.54 -8.84 -4.92
C LEU A 138 12.61 -8.55 -3.42
N SER A 139 11.72 -9.16 -2.63
CA SER A 139 11.70 -9.00 -1.17
C SER A 139 12.96 -9.52 -0.49
N THR A 140 13.67 -10.51 -1.08
CA THR A 140 14.96 -10.98 -0.54
C THR A 140 16.04 -9.91 -0.58
N VAL A 141 15.94 -8.94 -1.48
CA VAL A 141 16.88 -7.79 -1.57
C VAL A 141 16.73 -6.87 -0.35
N PHE A 142 15.55 -6.80 0.27
CA PHE A 142 15.32 -6.00 1.47
C PHE A 142 15.81 -6.67 2.77
N VAL A 143 16.07 -7.98 2.73
CA VAL A 143 16.51 -8.76 3.90
C VAL A 143 18.02 -8.94 3.91
N ALA A 144 18.71 -8.69 2.81
CA ALA A 144 20.17 -8.80 2.65
C ALA A 144 20.90 -7.50 2.99
#